data_b4afbaddb7616c796e99f62ab854a7a1
#
_entry.id   b4afbaddb7616c796e99f62ab854a7a1
#
_cell.length_a   1.000
_cell.length_b   1.000
_cell.length_c   1.000
_cell.angle_alpha   90.00
_cell.angle_beta   90.00
_cell.angle_gamma   90.00
#
_symmetry.space_group_name_H-M   'P 1'
#
loop_
_entity.id
_entity.type
_entity.pdbx_description
1 polymer ?
#
loop_
_entity_poly.entity_id
_entity_poly.type
_entity_poly.pdbx_seq_one_letter_code
_entity_poly.pdbx_strand_id
1 'polypeptide(L)'
;MTSRRSFLASASALIGAGTVAKSALAALPEPQIQTSAASAPPLMPNAGPAYRPVVTLNGWSLPFRMKNGWKEFHLVAEPVEREFAPGMIARLWGYNGQSPGPTIDVVEGDKVRIFVTNRLPEHTTIHWHGQRLPNGMDGVGGLNQPQIKPGQTYVYEFVARRAGTFMYHPHADEMVQMAMGMMGFWVTHPRDPGQHRVDRDFVFLLNAYDVVPGSATPRINTMLDFNLWTWNSRVFPGIDPLVCRLGDRVRIRIGNLTMTNHPIHLHGHEFLVTGTDGGWTPPASRWPEVTTDVAVGQMRAIEFDATEPGDWAFHCHKSHHTMNAMGHDVPTMIGVPQDDLAAAISDLIPDYMTMGSAGMAEMGAMEMPLPDNTLPMMTGTGPFGPLEMGGMFTTVKVRAGLAQDDYSDPGAYTQPAGTRAFEWKGAPLEPVRAPNTRNAGESAPFQVRKPTDHSGH
;
A
#
# COMPACT_ATOMS: atom_id res chain seq x y z
N MET A 1 -3.23 -53.17 23.08
CA MET A 1 -3.70 -53.68 21.77
C MET A 1 -5.20 -53.78 21.82
N THR A 2 -5.94 -52.78 21.41
CA THR A 2 -7.37 -52.90 21.01
C THR A 2 -7.69 -51.77 20.05
N SER A 3 -8.23 -52.19 18.96
CA SER A 3 -8.51 -51.62 17.68
C SER A 3 -9.53 -50.44 17.71
N ARG A 4 -9.19 -49.40 16.97
CA ARG A 4 -10.13 -48.39 16.49
C ARG A 4 -10.91 -48.97 15.31
N ARG A 5 -12.18 -49.22 15.46
CA ARG A 5 -13.19 -49.27 14.37
C ARG A 5 -14.60 -49.39 14.97
N SER A 6 -15.52 -48.65 14.38
CA SER A 6 -16.98 -48.76 14.51
C SER A 6 -17.66 -47.67 15.38
N PHE A 7 -17.98 -46.56 14.74
CA PHE A 7 -19.24 -45.85 14.99
C PHE A 7 -19.68 -45.14 13.69
N LEU A 8 -20.31 -45.94 12.86
CA LEU A 8 -21.18 -45.48 11.78
C LEU A 8 -22.41 -46.37 11.85
N ALA A 9 -23.54 -45.80 12.22
CA ALA A 9 -24.86 -46.09 11.64
C ALA A 9 -25.97 -45.55 12.53
N SER A 10 -26.93 -44.95 11.87
CA SER A 10 -28.33 -44.78 12.24
C SER A 10 -28.73 -43.47 12.95
N ALA A 11 -29.19 -42.52 12.15
CA ALA A 11 -30.39 -41.75 12.44
C ALA A 11 -31.07 -41.31 11.14
N SER A 12 -32.10 -42.02 10.79
CA SER A 12 -33.04 -41.72 9.70
C SER A 12 -34.07 -40.69 10.15
N ALA A 13 -34.35 -39.75 9.26
CA ALA A 13 -35.61 -39.08 8.96
C ALA A 13 -36.52 -38.59 10.13
N LEU A 14 -36.65 -37.28 10.25
CA LEU A 14 -37.88 -36.59 10.56
C LEU A 14 -37.98 -35.35 9.69
N ILE A 15 -38.81 -35.43 8.66
CA ILE A 15 -39.21 -34.29 7.82
C ILE A 15 -40.21 -33.46 8.61
N GLY A 16 -39.76 -32.34 9.16
CA GLY A 16 -40.66 -31.31 9.70
C GLY A 16 -40.63 -30.11 8.73
N ALA A 17 -41.77 -29.87 8.09
CA ALA A 17 -41.99 -28.68 7.28
C ALA A 17 -42.02 -27.44 8.20
N GLY A 18 -40.88 -26.79 8.33
CA GLY A 18 -40.75 -25.46 8.93
C GLY A 18 -40.69 -24.41 7.86
N THR A 19 -41.70 -23.58 7.76
CA THR A 19 -41.72 -22.36 6.95
C THR A 19 -40.56 -21.47 7.34
N VAL A 20 -39.53 -21.44 6.51
CA VAL A 20 -38.44 -20.47 6.65
C VAL A 20 -38.98 -19.09 6.29
N ALA A 21 -39.26 -18.29 7.30
CA ALA A 21 -39.47 -16.88 7.11
C ALA A 21 -38.16 -16.28 6.57
N LYS A 22 -38.15 -15.90 5.30
CA LYS A 22 -37.10 -15.06 4.73
C LYS A 22 -37.15 -13.70 5.44
N SER A 23 -36.34 -13.53 6.46
CA SER A 23 -36.02 -12.20 6.95
C SER A 23 -35.32 -11.47 5.80
N ALA A 24 -36.04 -10.53 5.18
CA ALA A 24 -35.44 -9.57 4.27
C ALA A 24 -34.41 -8.77 5.09
N LEU A 25 -33.13 -9.11 4.96
CA LEU A 25 -32.09 -8.15 5.31
C LEU A 25 -32.36 -6.94 4.41
N ALA A 26 -32.82 -5.85 5.02
CA ALA A 26 -32.84 -4.56 4.34
C ALA A 26 -31.39 -4.27 3.94
N ALA A 27 -31.15 -4.20 2.62
CA ALA A 27 -29.88 -3.77 2.08
C ALA A 27 -29.56 -2.41 2.71
N LEU A 28 -28.50 -2.35 3.49
CA LEU A 28 -27.95 -1.06 3.93
C LEU A 28 -27.66 -0.26 2.66
N PRO A 29 -27.98 1.05 2.60
CA PRO A 29 -27.64 1.86 1.46
C PRO A 29 -26.14 1.71 1.20
N GLU A 30 -25.77 1.42 -0.05
CA GLU A 30 -24.37 1.37 -0.46
C GLU A 30 -23.71 2.68 -0.03
N PRO A 31 -22.57 2.63 0.67
CA PRO A 31 -21.85 3.84 0.99
C PRO A 31 -21.47 4.50 -0.33
N GLN A 32 -21.98 5.70 -0.58
CA GLN A 32 -21.52 6.50 -1.72
C GLN A 32 -20.04 6.76 -1.48
N ILE A 33 -19.19 6.05 -2.21
CA ILE A 33 -17.76 6.29 -2.21
C ILE A 33 -17.57 7.68 -2.80
N GLN A 34 -17.27 8.66 -1.96
CA GLN A 34 -16.85 9.97 -2.44
C GLN A 34 -15.45 9.82 -3.01
N THR A 35 -15.38 9.62 -4.31
CA THR A 35 -14.13 9.41 -5.06
C THR A 35 -13.36 10.71 -5.33
N SER A 36 -13.77 11.85 -4.78
CA SER A 36 -13.04 13.10 -4.95
C SER A 36 -12.63 13.71 -3.60
N ALA A 37 -11.32 13.85 -3.41
CA ALA A 37 -10.74 14.63 -2.31
C ALA A 37 -11.17 16.11 -2.33
N ALA A 38 -11.81 16.57 -3.41
CA ALA A 38 -12.18 17.95 -3.66
C ALA A 38 -13.33 18.49 -2.79
N SER A 39 -14.07 17.64 -2.07
CA SER A 39 -15.29 18.06 -1.36
C SER A 39 -15.28 17.85 0.15
N ALA A 40 -14.15 17.44 0.73
CA ALA A 40 -14.09 17.29 2.18
C ALA A 40 -14.19 18.67 2.87
N PRO A 41 -15.07 18.84 3.87
CA PRO A 41 -15.17 20.12 4.57
C PRO A 41 -13.85 20.42 5.32
N PRO A 42 -13.51 21.70 5.51
CA PRO A 42 -12.33 22.06 6.31
C PRO A 42 -12.40 21.45 7.72
N LEU A 43 -11.24 21.04 8.26
CA LEU A 43 -11.16 20.62 9.64
C LEU A 43 -11.57 21.77 10.57
N MET A 44 -12.41 21.44 11.54
CA MET A 44 -12.84 22.37 12.58
C MET A 44 -12.09 22.00 13.88
N PRO A 45 -10.88 22.56 14.11
CA PRO A 45 -10.08 22.20 15.27
C PRO A 45 -10.70 22.74 16.57
N ASN A 46 -10.45 22.04 17.68
CA ASN A 46 -10.73 22.57 19.03
C ASN A 46 -9.75 23.67 19.41
N ALA A 47 -8.57 23.66 18.80
CA ALA A 47 -7.50 24.62 19.03
C ALA A 47 -6.69 24.84 17.75
N GLY A 48 -6.23 26.07 17.53
CA GLY A 48 -5.46 26.44 16.34
C GLY A 48 -6.31 26.74 15.11
N PRO A 49 -5.69 27.02 13.96
CA PRO A 49 -6.36 27.33 12.71
C PRO A 49 -7.05 26.12 12.10
N ALA A 50 -8.02 26.37 11.22
CA ALA A 50 -8.59 25.32 10.38
C ALA A 50 -7.55 24.81 9.38
N TYR A 51 -7.51 23.51 9.18
CA TYR A 51 -6.71 22.84 8.16
C TYR A 51 -7.61 22.18 7.12
N ARG A 52 -7.10 22.03 5.92
CA ARG A 52 -7.68 21.10 4.96
C ARG A 52 -7.34 19.68 5.40
N PRO A 53 -8.29 18.73 5.28
CA PRO A 53 -7.97 17.33 5.47
C PRO A 53 -6.85 16.90 4.51
N VAL A 54 -6.00 15.96 4.94
CA VAL A 54 -5.04 15.34 4.05
C VAL A 54 -5.78 14.57 2.94
N VAL A 55 -5.14 14.46 1.79
CA VAL A 55 -5.69 13.71 0.66
C VAL A 55 -5.27 12.25 0.78
N THR A 56 -6.22 11.39 1.14
CA THR A 56 -6.04 9.95 1.12
C THR A 56 -6.46 9.43 -0.25
N LEU A 57 -5.49 9.20 -1.12
CA LEU A 57 -5.77 8.69 -2.46
C LEU A 57 -6.46 7.33 -2.36
N ASN A 58 -7.55 7.15 -3.12
CA ASN A 58 -8.39 5.94 -3.07
C ASN A 58 -8.96 5.62 -1.68
N GLY A 59 -9.07 6.62 -0.83
CA GLY A 59 -9.58 6.55 0.54
C GLY A 59 -10.34 7.81 0.92
N TRP A 60 -10.51 8.03 2.22
CA TRP A 60 -11.25 9.17 2.75
C TRP A 60 -10.84 9.48 4.20
N SER A 61 -11.19 10.68 4.68
CA SER A 61 -11.00 11.09 6.07
C SER A 61 -12.27 10.85 6.88
N LEU A 62 -12.13 10.29 8.09
CA LEU A 62 -13.25 9.99 8.98
C LEU A 62 -13.87 11.28 9.48
N PRO A 63 -15.16 11.53 9.23
CA PRO A 63 -15.83 12.69 9.79
C PRO A 63 -16.00 12.55 11.31
N PHE A 64 -16.02 13.69 12.00
CA PHE A 64 -16.26 13.75 13.43
C PHE A 64 -17.48 14.60 13.76
N ARG A 65 -18.01 14.44 14.95
CA ARG A 65 -18.98 15.38 15.53
C ARG A 65 -18.39 16.02 16.78
N MET A 66 -18.69 17.31 16.98
CA MET A 66 -18.34 17.98 18.22
C MET A 66 -19.39 17.71 19.30
N LYS A 67 -18.94 17.23 20.47
CA LYS A 67 -19.82 17.05 21.63
C LYS A 67 -19.06 17.38 22.91
N ASN A 68 -19.50 18.39 23.64
CA ASN A 68 -18.92 18.81 24.93
C ASN A 68 -17.39 19.03 24.85
N GLY A 69 -16.89 19.62 23.74
CA GLY A 69 -15.46 19.87 23.53
C GLY A 69 -14.64 18.66 23.07
N TRP A 70 -15.28 17.54 22.81
CA TRP A 70 -14.66 16.34 22.23
C TRP A 70 -14.97 16.22 20.73
N LYS A 71 -13.96 15.87 19.94
CA LYS A 71 -14.15 15.34 18.58
C LYS A 71 -14.47 13.86 18.71
N GLU A 72 -15.72 13.50 18.42
CA GLU A 72 -16.17 12.11 18.47
C GLU A 72 -16.07 11.47 17.09
N PHE A 73 -15.36 10.36 17.02
CA PHE A 73 -15.21 9.50 15.85
C PHE A 73 -15.83 8.12 16.12
N HIS A 74 -16.23 7.42 15.06
CA HIS A 74 -16.69 6.05 15.19
C HIS A 74 -16.03 5.16 14.15
N LEU A 75 -15.15 4.27 14.60
CA LEU A 75 -14.55 3.21 13.80
C LEU A 75 -15.35 1.92 13.99
N VAL A 76 -15.67 1.26 12.91
CA VAL A 76 -16.32 -0.05 12.88
C VAL A 76 -15.39 -1.04 12.22
N ALA A 77 -14.83 -1.97 12.99
CA ALA A 77 -14.03 -3.07 12.47
C ALA A 77 -14.97 -4.13 11.88
N GLU A 78 -14.85 -4.44 10.61
CA GLU A 78 -15.79 -5.31 9.88
C GLU A 78 -15.15 -5.95 8.64
N PRO A 79 -15.70 -7.08 8.11
CA PRO A 79 -15.32 -7.60 6.80
C PRO A 79 -15.65 -6.58 5.70
N VAL A 80 -14.76 -6.45 4.74
CA VAL A 80 -14.86 -5.49 3.63
C VAL A 80 -14.41 -6.12 2.32
N GLU A 81 -14.84 -5.56 1.20
CA GLU A 81 -14.28 -5.85 -0.12
C GLU A 81 -13.44 -4.65 -0.60
N ARG A 82 -12.31 -4.93 -1.22
CA ARG A 82 -11.41 -3.93 -1.78
C ARG A 82 -11.00 -4.30 -3.18
N GLU A 83 -11.26 -3.44 -4.14
CA GLU A 83 -10.70 -3.57 -5.48
C GLU A 83 -9.25 -3.08 -5.45
N PHE A 84 -8.28 -3.94 -5.74
CA PHE A 84 -6.85 -3.58 -5.75
C PHE A 84 -6.43 -2.89 -7.05
N ALA A 85 -6.97 -3.35 -8.16
CA ALA A 85 -6.91 -2.73 -9.47
C ALA A 85 -8.17 -3.09 -10.24
N PRO A 86 -8.50 -2.42 -11.37
CA PRO A 86 -9.71 -2.71 -12.12
C PRO A 86 -9.90 -4.21 -12.39
N GLY A 87 -10.99 -4.77 -11.87
CA GLY A 87 -11.36 -6.17 -12.04
C GLY A 87 -10.80 -7.16 -11.02
N MET A 88 -9.87 -6.75 -10.13
CA MET A 88 -9.34 -7.62 -9.07
C MET A 88 -9.87 -7.20 -7.69
N ILE A 89 -10.66 -8.04 -7.06
CA ILE A 89 -11.32 -7.77 -5.77
C ILE A 89 -10.73 -8.68 -4.70
N ALA A 90 -10.36 -8.09 -3.55
CA ALA A 90 -9.94 -8.82 -2.36
C ALA A 90 -11.00 -8.70 -1.26
N ARG A 91 -11.25 -9.82 -0.55
CA ARG A 91 -12.07 -9.88 0.66
C ARG A 91 -11.17 -9.75 1.87
N LEU A 92 -11.31 -8.63 2.53
CA LEU A 92 -10.44 -8.18 3.61
C LEU A 92 -11.23 -7.99 4.91
N TRP A 93 -10.52 -7.64 5.96
CA TRP A 93 -11.06 -6.97 7.12
C TRP A 93 -10.56 -5.53 7.13
N GLY A 94 -11.40 -4.61 7.58
CA GLY A 94 -11.06 -3.19 7.56
C GLY A 94 -11.89 -2.39 8.54
N TYR A 95 -11.93 -1.10 8.30
CA TYR A 95 -12.71 -0.18 9.13
C TYR A 95 -13.64 0.66 8.26
N ASN A 96 -14.92 0.76 8.67
CA ASN A 96 -15.92 1.59 8.01
C ASN A 96 -16.06 1.31 6.51
N GLY A 97 -16.12 0.02 6.15
CA GLY A 97 -16.36 -0.45 4.78
C GLY A 97 -15.12 -0.45 3.88
N GLN A 98 -13.92 -0.18 4.39
CA GLN A 98 -12.71 -0.07 3.57
C GLN A 98 -11.43 -0.58 4.26
N SER A 99 -10.44 -1.00 3.46
CA SER A 99 -9.04 -1.18 3.83
C SER A 99 -8.14 -0.38 2.86
N PRO A 100 -7.18 0.42 3.34
CA PRO A 100 -7.07 0.89 4.72
C PRO A 100 -8.35 1.57 5.19
N GLY A 101 -8.58 1.56 6.51
CA GLY A 101 -9.65 2.34 7.12
C GLY A 101 -9.48 3.84 6.89
N PRO A 102 -10.50 4.65 7.24
CA PRO A 102 -10.47 6.09 6.99
C PRO A 102 -9.35 6.78 7.76
N THR A 103 -8.75 7.80 7.16
CA THR A 103 -7.76 8.64 7.84
C THR A 103 -8.43 9.43 8.95
N ILE A 104 -7.86 9.39 10.17
CA ILE A 104 -8.24 10.25 11.28
C ILE A 104 -7.38 11.51 11.22
N ASP A 105 -8.04 12.66 11.14
CA ASP A 105 -7.40 13.94 10.90
C ASP A 105 -7.78 14.93 12.01
N VAL A 106 -6.80 15.37 12.79
CA VAL A 106 -7.01 16.21 13.98
C VAL A 106 -5.93 17.30 14.08
N VAL A 107 -6.13 18.26 14.99
CA VAL A 107 -5.15 19.30 15.32
C VAL A 107 -4.60 19.06 16.72
N GLU A 108 -3.33 19.39 16.90
CA GLU A 108 -2.65 19.29 18.20
C GLU A 108 -3.42 20.02 19.30
N GLY A 109 -3.72 19.32 20.38
CA GLY A 109 -4.54 19.78 21.50
C GLY A 109 -6.01 19.38 21.41
N ASP A 110 -6.46 18.79 20.31
CA ASP A 110 -7.81 18.26 20.21
C ASP A 110 -8.04 17.16 21.22
N LYS A 111 -9.20 17.22 21.89
CA LYS A 111 -9.71 16.11 22.69
C LYS A 111 -10.47 15.17 21.78
N VAL A 112 -10.01 13.94 21.67
CA VAL A 112 -10.61 12.93 20.80
C VAL A 112 -11.29 11.85 21.63
N ARG A 113 -12.50 11.48 21.21
CA ARG A 113 -13.25 10.34 21.72
C ARG A 113 -13.55 9.43 20.55
N ILE A 114 -13.02 8.22 20.58
CA ILE A 114 -13.15 7.29 19.47
C ILE A 114 -13.90 6.06 19.95
N PHE A 115 -15.09 5.85 19.38
CA PHE A 115 -15.83 4.62 19.55
C PHE A 115 -15.28 3.59 18.57
N VAL A 116 -14.99 2.40 19.05
CA VAL A 116 -14.51 1.27 18.22
C VAL A 116 -15.48 0.12 18.42
N THR A 117 -16.26 -0.16 17.39
CA THR A 117 -17.22 -1.26 17.37
C THR A 117 -16.65 -2.45 16.63
N ASN A 118 -16.67 -3.62 17.24
CA ASN A 118 -16.21 -4.86 16.61
C ASN A 118 -17.40 -5.60 15.97
N ARG A 119 -17.38 -5.70 14.64
CA ARG A 119 -18.29 -6.53 13.82
C ARG A 119 -17.58 -7.69 13.14
N LEU A 120 -16.33 -7.93 13.50
CA LEU A 120 -15.59 -9.11 13.03
C LEU A 120 -16.15 -10.39 13.68
N PRO A 121 -15.86 -11.56 13.10
CA PRO A 121 -16.20 -12.84 13.72
C PRO A 121 -15.35 -13.15 14.98
N GLU A 122 -14.25 -12.41 15.17
CA GLU A 122 -13.27 -12.61 16.24
C GLU A 122 -13.13 -11.37 17.11
N HIS A 123 -12.45 -11.50 18.24
CA HIS A 123 -12.07 -10.36 19.07
C HIS A 123 -11.03 -9.49 18.36
N THR A 124 -10.98 -8.22 18.72
CA THR A 124 -9.99 -7.27 18.23
C THR A 124 -9.58 -6.28 19.32
N THR A 125 -8.60 -5.44 19.03
CA THR A 125 -8.32 -4.18 19.74
C THR A 125 -7.89 -3.15 18.71
N ILE A 126 -7.53 -1.95 19.15
CA ILE A 126 -6.92 -0.95 18.29
C ILE A 126 -5.80 -0.24 19.04
N HIS A 127 -4.61 -0.22 18.44
CA HIS A 127 -3.45 0.51 18.91
C HIS A 127 -3.29 1.80 18.09
N TRP A 128 -3.02 2.89 18.80
CA TRP A 128 -2.80 4.23 18.23
C TRP A 128 -1.30 4.47 18.07
N HIS A 129 -0.74 3.89 17.04
CA HIS A 129 0.70 3.79 16.82
C HIS A 129 1.37 5.16 16.78
N GLY A 130 2.30 5.38 17.69
CA GLY A 130 3.08 6.61 17.81
C GLY A 130 2.41 7.73 18.62
N GLN A 131 1.18 7.59 19.08
CA GLN A 131 0.50 8.61 19.87
C GLN A 131 1.02 8.65 21.32
N ARG A 132 1.09 9.86 21.91
CA ARG A 132 1.38 10.06 23.34
C ARG A 132 0.05 10.16 24.10
N LEU A 133 -0.37 9.07 24.71
CA LEU A 133 -1.66 8.93 25.35
C LEU A 133 -1.55 8.24 26.73
N PRO A 134 -2.60 8.24 27.56
CA PRO A 134 -2.62 7.46 28.79
C PRO A 134 -2.50 5.95 28.51
N ASN A 135 -1.71 5.23 29.29
CA ASN A 135 -1.43 3.80 29.08
C ASN A 135 -2.70 2.95 28.90
N GLY A 136 -3.77 3.20 29.65
CA GLY A 136 -5.04 2.48 29.52
C GLY A 136 -5.81 2.75 28.20
N MET A 137 -5.32 3.66 27.35
CA MET A 137 -5.87 3.97 26.02
C MET A 137 -5.00 3.45 24.88
N ASP A 138 -3.91 2.75 25.18
CA ASP A 138 -2.91 2.31 24.21
C ASP A 138 -3.36 1.17 23.29
N GLY A 139 -4.32 0.37 23.76
CA GLY A 139 -5.01 -0.61 22.91
C GLY A 139 -4.39 -1.99 22.83
N VAL A 140 -3.37 -2.31 23.64
CA VAL A 140 -2.77 -3.65 23.66
C VAL A 140 -3.66 -4.60 24.47
N GLY A 141 -4.29 -5.54 23.78
CA GLY A 141 -5.19 -6.50 24.38
C GLY A 141 -4.48 -7.43 25.38
N GLY A 142 -5.06 -7.57 26.57
CA GLY A 142 -4.47 -8.35 27.67
C GLY A 142 -3.41 -7.62 28.49
N LEU A 143 -2.86 -6.51 27.99
CA LEU A 143 -1.88 -5.69 28.71
C LEU A 143 -2.53 -4.46 29.36
N ASN A 144 -3.07 -3.57 28.56
CA ASN A 144 -3.70 -2.33 29.05
C ASN A 144 -5.21 -2.28 28.86
N GLN A 145 -5.80 -3.26 28.21
CA GLN A 145 -7.25 -3.40 28.10
C GLN A 145 -7.68 -4.85 27.87
N PRO A 146 -8.94 -5.20 28.15
CA PRO A 146 -9.55 -6.43 27.65
C PRO A 146 -9.72 -6.40 26.12
N GLN A 147 -9.82 -7.58 25.50
CA GLN A 147 -10.17 -7.73 24.10
C GLN A 147 -11.60 -7.22 23.83
N ILE A 148 -11.79 -6.54 22.72
CA ILE A 148 -13.12 -6.12 22.22
C ILE A 148 -13.76 -7.33 21.53
N LYS A 149 -14.70 -7.98 22.17
CA LYS A 149 -15.40 -9.15 21.60
C LYS A 149 -16.35 -8.74 20.47
N PRO A 150 -16.72 -9.68 19.58
CA PRO A 150 -17.75 -9.42 18.56
C PRO A 150 -19.00 -8.78 19.15
N GLY A 151 -19.51 -7.72 18.53
CA GLY A 151 -20.66 -6.95 18.94
C GLY A 151 -20.40 -5.89 20.03
N GLN A 152 -19.21 -5.85 20.63
CA GLN A 152 -18.88 -4.84 21.64
C GLN A 152 -18.37 -3.54 21.02
N THR A 153 -18.57 -2.44 21.76
CA THR A 153 -18.00 -1.14 21.47
C THR A 153 -17.16 -0.67 22.64
N TYR A 154 -15.90 -0.30 22.37
CA TYR A 154 -15.02 0.34 23.34
C TYR A 154 -14.86 1.82 23.01
N VAL A 155 -14.46 2.61 24.00
CA VAL A 155 -14.27 4.05 23.86
C VAL A 155 -12.85 4.41 24.28
N TYR A 156 -12.17 5.17 23.44
CA TYR A 156 -10.86 5.70 23.71
C TYR A 156 -10.94 7.23 23.81
N GLU A 157 -10.43 7.78 24.91
CA GLU A 157 -10.48 9.21 25.19
C GLU A 157 -9.10 9.75 25.54
N PHE A 158 -8.57 10.62 24.71
CA PHE A 158 -7.27 11.25 24.96
C PHE A 158 -7.14 12.59 24.23
N VAL A 159 -6.04 13.28 24.50
CA VAL A 159 -5.66 14.53 23.81
C VAL A 159 -4.60 14.21 22.77
N ALA A 160 -4.79 14.67 21.53
CA ALA A 160 -3.78 14.62 20.49
C ALA A 160 -2.62 15.57 20.86
N ARG A 161 -1.57 15.05 21.47
CA ARG A 161 -0.51 15.87 22.13
C ARG A 161 0.65 16.21 21.23
N ARG A 162 0.78 15.58 20.09
CA ARG A 162 1.95 15.70 19.23
C ARG A 162 1.52 15.77 17.77
N ALA A 163 1.95 16.82 17.09
CA ALA A 163 1.79 16.92 15.64
C ALA A 163 2.73 15.94 14.93
N GLY A 164 2.24 15.37 13.82
CA GLY A 164 2.99 14.42 13.03
C GLY A 164 2.11 13.47 12.24
N THR A 165 2.75 12.42 11.76
CA THR A 165 2.16 11.34 10.97
C THR A 165 2.16 10.06 11.80
N PHE A 166 1.03 9.39 11.90
CA PHE A 166 0.81 8.22 12.74
C PHE A 166 -0.08 7.21 12.04
N MET A 167 -0.26 6.05 12.65
CA MET A 167 -1.10 4.97 12.13
C MET A 167 -2.01 4.44 13.23
N TYR A 168 -3.01 3.65 12.88
CA TYR A 168 -3.73 2.81 13.80
C TYR A 168 -3.92 1.42 13.20
N HIS A 169 -3.83 0.40 14.04
CA HIS A 169 -3.95 -1.00 13.65
C HIS A 169 -4.39 -1.86 14.85
N PRO A 170 -4.89 -3.09 14.64
CA PRO A 170 -5.20 -3.99 15.75
C PRO A 170 -3.92 -4.39 16.49
N HIS A 171 -4.07 -4.69 17.79
CA HIS A 171 -3.05 -5.31 18.62
C HIS A 171 -3.62 -6.55 19.34
N ALA A 172 -4.39 -7.32 18.58
CA ALA A 172 -4.98 -8.59 18.93
C ALA A 172 -4.98 -9.47 17.70
N ASP A 173 -4.47 -10.68 17.79
CA ASP A 173 -4.23 -11.58 16.67
C ASP A 173 -3.63 -10.85 15.46
N GLU A 174 -2.58 -10.10 15.73
CA GLU A 174 -2.00 -9.09 14.85
C GLU A 174 -1.59 -9.70 13.51
N MET A 175 -1.02 -10.91 13.53
CA MET A 175 -0.60 -11.62 12.33
C MET A 175 -1.76 -11.84 11.35
N VAL A 176 -2.93 -12.25 11.85
CA VAL A 176 -4.12 -12.47 11.02
C VAL A 176 -4.76 -11.15 10.60
N GLN A 177 -5.00 -10.26 11.56
CA GLN A 177 -5.77 -9.04 11.32
C GLN A 177 -5.02 -8.06 10.42
N MET A 178 -3.70 -7.98 10.53
CA MET A 178 -2.86 -7.17 9.63
C MET A 178 -2.80 -7.78 8.22
N ALA A 179 -2.63 -9.11 8.10
CA ALA A 179 -2.64 -9.79 6.81
C ALA A 179 -4.00 -9.67 6.09
N MET A 180 -5.09 -9.52 6.86
CA MET A 180 -6.43 -9.25 6.34
C MET A 180 -6.66 -7.78 5.99
N GLY A 181 -5.71 -6.87 6.27
CA GLY A 181 -5.78 -5.48 5.83
C GLY A 181 -6.28 -4.48 6.88
N MET A 182 -6.35 -4.86 8.15
CA MET A 182 -6.81 -3.96 9.22
C MET A 182 -5.74 -2.94 9.59
N MET A 183 -5.88 -1.75 9.08
CA MET A 183 -4.98 -0.62 9.32
C MET A 183 -5.66 0.69 8.94
N GLY A 184 -5.10 1.82 9.40
CA GLY A 184 -5.51 3.13 8.97
C GLY A 184 -4.49 4.20 9.32
N PHE A 185 -4.68 5.37 8.77
CA PHE A 185 -3.76 6.49 8.91
C PHE A 185 -4.29 7.50 9.95
N TRP A 186 -3.36 8.12 10.67
CA TRP A 186 -3.67 9.20 11.61
C TRP A 186 -2.75 10.38 11.35
N VAL A 187 -3.32 11.57 11.19
CA VAL A 187 -2.58 12.82 11.07
C VAL A 187 -2.97 13.76 12.20
N THR A 188 -1.98 14.30 12.88
CA THR A 188 -2.16 15.42 13.80
C THR A 188 -1.46 16.65 13.22
N HIS A 189 -2.24 17.62 12.80
CA HIS A 189 -1.70 18.91 12.35
C HIS A 189 -1.16 19.71 13.53
N PRO A 190 -0.06 20.47 13.35
CA PRO A 190 0.44 21.33 14.41
C PRO A 190 -0.56 22.46 14.72
N ARG A 191 -0.67 22.86 15.98
CA ARG A 191 -1.52 23.97 16.38
C ARG A 191 -1.14 25.28 15.68
N ASP A 192 0.15 25.51 15.54
CA ASP A 192 0.71 26.57 14.70
C ASP A 192 1.32 25.94 13.45
N PRO A 193 0.74 26.18 12.28
CA PRO A 193 1.29 25.60 11.05
C PRO A 193 2.69 26.12 10.71
N GLY A 194 2.99 27.39 10.96
CA GLY A 194 4.31 28.00 10.73
C GLY A 194 4.99 27.48 9.44
N GLN A 195 6.18 26.91 9.62
CA GLN A 195 6.97 26.30 8.54
C GLN A 195 6.42 24.97 7.99
N HIS A 196 5.35 24.41 8.60
CA HIS A 196 4.76 23.15 8.20
C HIS A 196 3.59 23.31 7.20
N ARG A 197 3.39 24.55 6.71
CA ARG A 197 2.38 24.79 5.65
C ARG A 197 2.82 24.15 4.34
N VAL A 198 1.89 23.49 3.68
CA VAL A 198 2.03 22.94 2.32
C VAL A 198 0.76 23.20 1.54
N ASP A 199 0.84 23.18 0.22
CA ASP A 199 -0.29 23.37 -0.68
C ASP A 199 -1.05 22.06 -0.89
N ARG A 200 -0.33 20.95 -0.91
CA ARG A 200 -0.85 19.59 -1.07
C ARG A 200 -0.26 18.67 0.00
N ASP A 201 -1.10 17.83 0.61
CA ASP A 201 -0.69 16.89 1.67
C ASP A 201 -1.34 15.53 1.41
N PHE A 202 -0.57 14.55 0.94
CA PHE A 202 -1.03 13.22 0.56
C PHE A 202 -0.62 12.17 1.59
N VAL A 203 -1.39 11.10 1.70
CA VAL A 203 -1.07 9.96 2.57
C VAL A 203 -1.09 8.65 1.83
N PHE A 204 -0.08 7.80 2.11
CA PHE A 204 0.02 6.43 1.65
C PHE A 204 0.30 5.50 2.81
N LEU A 205 -0.50 4.47 2.95
CA LEU A 205 -0.27 3.36 3.86
C LEU A 205 0.14 2.15 3.04
N LEU A 206 1.32 1.62 3.36
CA LEU A 206 1.90 0.49 2.66
C LEU A 206 1.41 -0.80 3.31
N ASN A 207 0.95 -1.73 2.50
CA ASN A 207 0.62 -3.09 2.93
C ASN A 207 0.99 -4.10 1.84
N ALA A 208 1.08 -5.37 2.25
CA ALA A 208 1.40 -6.48 1.38
C ALA A 208 0.39 -7.62 1.60
N TYR A 209 0.01 -8.28 0.52
CA TYR A 209 -0.94 -9.38 0.54
C TYR A 209 -0.38 -10.57 -0.24
N ASP A 210 -0.84 -11.74 0.14
CA ASP A 210 -0.60 -12.96 -0.58
C ASP A 210 -1.96 -13.56 -0.98
N VAL A 211 -2.33 -13.40 -2.25
CA VAL A 211 -3.63 -13.83 -2.78
C VAL A 211 -3.40 -14.87 -3.86
N VAL A 212 -3.91 -16.08 -3.64
CA VAL A 212 -3.80 -17.16 -4.62
C VAL A 212 -4.54 -16.76 -5.90
N PRO A 213 -3.95 -16.95 -7.10
CA PRO A 213 -4.64 -16.73 -8.37
C PRO A 213 -6.03 -17.38 -8.41
N GLY A 214 -7.03 -16.65 -8.88
CA GLY A 214 -8.44 -17.09 -8.86
C GLY A 214 -9.14 -16.97 -7.51
N SER A 215 -8.44 -16.55 -6.45
CA SER A 215 -9.00 -16.35 -5.12
C SER A 215 -9.24 -14.86 -4.84
N ALA A 216 -10.03 -14.56 -3.81
CA ALA A 216 -10.25 -13.19 -3.34
C ALA A 216 -9.77 -12.99 -1.89
N THR A 217 -9.43 -14.05 -1.15
CA THR A 217 -9.06 -13.94 0.27
C THR A 217 -7.55 -14.14 0.43
N PRO A 218 -6.85 -13.21 1.09
CA PRO A 218 -5.43 -13.36 1.35
C PRO A 218 -5.11 -14.58 2.24
N ARG A 219 -3.95 -15.18 2.01
CA ARG A 219 -3.35 -16.17 2.93
C ARG A 219 -2.76 -15.43 4.11
N ILE A 220 -3.19 -15.79 5.31
CA ILE A 220 -2.80 -15.11 6.56
C ILE A 220 -1.49 -15.62 7.17
N ASN A 221 -0.97 -16.72 6.68
CA ASN A 221 0.25 -17.35 7.22
C ASN A 221 1.52 -16.98 6.44
N THR A 222 1.44 -16.15 5.42
CA THR A 222 2.58 -15.67 4.66
C THR A 222 3.32 -14.60 5.43
N MET A 223 4.65 -14.75 5.56
CA MET A 223 5.50 -13.82 6.30
C MET A 223 6.45 -13.02 5.41
N LEU A 224 6.90 -13.57 4.29
CA LEU A 224 7.91 -12.95 3.43
C LEU A 224 7.51 -12.95 1.95
N ASP A 225 6.92 -14.02 1.46
CA ASP A 225 6.68 -14.26 0.04
C ASP A 225 5.31 -13.73 -0.40
N PHE A 226 5.10 -12.43 -0.20
CA PHE A 226 3.91 -11.74 -0.67
C PHE A 226 3.93 -11.59 -2.19
N ASN A 227 2.76 -11.63 -2.82
CA ASN A 227 2.62 -11.49 -4.26
C ASN A 227 1.96 -10.19 -4.72
N LEU A 228 1.43 -9.40 -3.79
CA LEU A 228 0.85 -8.08 -4.05
C LEU A 228 1.35 -7.06 -3.04
N TRP A 229 2.01 -6.02 -3.54
CA TRP A 229 2.54 -4.90 -2.78
C TRP A 229 1.71 -3.66 -3.08
N THR A 230 1.12 -3.06 -2.05
CA THR A 230 0.04 -2.09 -2.24
C THR A 230 0.33 -0.73 -1.59
N TRP A 231 -0.23 0.31 -2.18
CA TRP A 231 -0.41 1.63 -1.58
C TRP A 231 -1.90 1.88 -1.36
N ASN A 232 -2.30 2.16 -0.12
CA ASN A 232 -3.69 2.30 0.27
C ASN A 232 -4.56 1.11 -0.19
N SER A 233 -4.02 -0.11 -0.07
CA SER A 233 -4.62 -1.37 -0.55
C SER A 233 -5.04 -1.30 -2.03
N ARG A 234 -4.18 -0.69 -2.84
CA ARG A 234 -4.28 -0.65 -4.30
C ARG A 234 -2.93 -0.96 -4.94
N VAL A 235 -2.97 -1.47 -6.16
CA VAL A 235 -1.81 -1.63 -7.04
C VAL A 235 -2.03 -0.86 -8.32
N PHE A 236 -0.95 -0.43 -8.98
CA PHE A 236 -1.06 0.25 -10.26
C PHE A 236 -1.75 -0.64 -11.31
N PRO A 237 -2.69 -0.11 -12.13
CA PRO A 237 -3.09 1.28 -12.30
C PRO A 237 -4.25 1.72 -11.39
N GLY A 238 -4.64 0.93 -10.39
CA GLY A 238 -5.71 1.26 -9.46
C GLY A 238 -5.37 2.35 -8.43
N ILE A 239 -4.11 2.79 -8.38
CA ILE A 239 -3.66 3.89 -7.51
C ILE A 239 -3.82 5.20 -8.26
N ASP A 240 -4.64 6.12 -7.73
CA ASP A 240 -4.80 7.45 -8.31
C ASP A 240 -3.48 8.22 -8.34
N PRO A 241 -3.24 9.07 -9.36
CA PRO A 241 -2.05 9.91 -9.40
C PRO A 241 -2.09 11.02 -8.33
N LEU A 242 -0.90 11.44 -7.89
CA LEU A 242 -0.76 12.65 -7.09
C LEU A 242 -0.76 13.87 -8.01
N VAL A 243 -1.84 14.64 -7.99
CA VAL A 243 -2.00 15.81 -8.86
C VAL A 243 -1.58 17.08 -8.12
N CYS A 244 -0.63 17.83 -8.68
CA CYS A 244 -0.06 19.05 -8.09
C CYS A 244 -0.04 20.19 -9.13
N ARG A 245 -0.14 21.43 -8.66
CA ARG A 245 0.13 22.62 -9.49
C ARG A 245 1.64 22.84 -9.56
N LEU A 246 2.07 23.39 -10.68
CA LEU A 246 3.42 23.93 -10.80
C LEU A 246 3.63 25.02 -9.73
N GLY A 247 4.68 24.85 -8.91
CA GLY A 247 5.00 25.74 -7.79
C GLY A 247 4.35 25.37 -6.45
N ASP A 248 3.51 24.33 -6.39
CA ASP A 248 2.99 23.83 -5.11
C ASP A 248 4.13 23.26 -4.25
N ARG A 249 4.09 23.54 -2.96
CA ARG A 249 4.82 22.76 -1.95
C ARG A 249 3.99 21.55 -1.56
N VAL A 250 4.52 20.37 -1.83
CA VAL A 250 3.81 19.10 -1.71
C VAL A 250 4.42 18.29 -0.57
N ARG A 251 3.55 17.73 0.28
CA ARG A 251 3.94 16.74 1.29
C ARG A 251 3.33 15.39 0.94
N ILE A 252 4.14 14.35 1.08
CA ILE A 252 3.68 12.97 1.02
C ILE A 252 4.01 12.31 2.35
N ARG A 253 3.00 11.76 3.02
CA ARG A 253 3.12 11.02 4.27
C ARG A 253 3.02 9.54 3.98
N ILE A 254 3.96 8.76 4.47
CA ILE A 254 4.07 7.35 4.18
C ILE A 254 4.16 6.58 5.49
N GLY A 255 3.30 5.59 5.68
CA GLY A 255 3.33 4.67 6.81
C GLY A 255 3.52 3.24 6.32
N ASN A 256 4.37 2.46 6.98
CA ASN A 256 4.68 1.09 6.57
C ASN A 256 4.18 0.08 7.60
N LEU A 257 3.18 -0.70 7.23
CA LEU A 257 2.65 -1.82 8.01
C LEU A 257 2.81 -3.16 7.25
N THR A 258 3.80 -3.24 6.36
CA THR A 258 4.24 -4.49 5.72
C THR A 258 5.27 -5.21 6.59
N MET A 259 5.74 -6.35 6.14
CA MET A 259 6.78 -7.14 6.82
C MET A 259 8.20 -6.87 6.29
N THR A 260 8.39 -5.84 5.43
CA THR A 260 9.69 -5.44 4.88
C THR A 260 9.80 -3.93 4.77
N ASN A 261 11.00 -3.42 4.56
CA ASN A 261 11.22 -2.01 4.27
C ASN A 261 10.89 -1.66 2.82
N HIS A 262 10.62 -0.39 2.57
CA HIS A 262 10.31 0.13 1.25
C HIS A 262 11.12 1.41 0.99
N PRO A 263 12.12 1.36 0.10
CA PRO A 263 12.77 2.57 -0.41
C PRO A 263 11.84 3.24 -1.43
N ILE A 264 11.30 4.39 -1.07
CA ILE A 264 10.32 5.14 -1.89
C ILE A 264 11.05 6.22 -2.65
N HIS A 265 10.92 6.18 -3.98
CA HIS A 265 11.63 7.03 -4.93
C HIS A 265 10.68 7.95 -5.69
N LEU A 266 11.10 9.20 -5.84
CA LEU A 266 10.44 10.22 -6.65
C LEU A 266 11.35 10.63 -7.81
N HIS A 267 10.82 10.57 -9.03
CA HIS A 267 11.51 11.06 -10.22
C HIS A 267 11.40 12.57 -10.35
N GLY A 268 12.39 13.18 -10.98
CA GLY A 268 12.40 14.57 -11.43
C GLY A 268 12.49 15.64 -10.34
N HIS A 269 12.40 15.27 -9.07
CA HIS A 269 12.46 16.19 -7.94
C HIS A 269 13.28 15.59 -6.81
N GLU A 270 14.03 16.42 -6.11
CA GLU A 270 14.53 16.11 -4.78
C GLU A 270 13.50 16.48 -3.72
N PHE A 271 13.51 15.80 -2.59
CA PHE A 271 12.65 16.10 -1.46
C PHE A 271 13.45 16.15 -0.14
N LEU A 272 12.89 16.80 0.86
CA LEU A 272 13.39 16.79 2.22
C LEU A 272 12.60 15.80 3.07
N VAL A 273 13.27 15.00 3.90
CA VAL A 273 12.61 14.24 4.96
C VAL A 273 12.28 15.17 6.10
N THR A 274 11.02 15.59 6.19
CA THR A 274 10.54 16.60 7.14
C THR A 274 9.89 16.02 8.38
N GLY A 275 9.58 14.73 8.39
CA GLY A 275 8.99 14.02 9.53
C GLY A 275 9.35 12.55 9.56
N THR A 276 9.40 12.02 10.78
CA THR A 276 9.59 10.61 11.11
C THR A 276 8.41 10.13 11.95
N ASP A 277 8.39 8.87 12.34
CA ASP A 277 7.47 8.31 13.35
C ASP A 277 7.57 9.02 14.71
N GLY A 278 8.70 9.67 14.99
CA GLY A 278 8.92 10.51 16.17
C GLY A 278 8.29 11.90 16.10
N GLY A 279 7.81 12.34 14.96
CA GLY A 279 7.28 13.68 14.69
C GLY A 279 8.13 14.46 13.68
N TRP A 280 8.05 15.79 13.73
CA TRP A 280 8.77 16.66 12.80
C TRP A 280 10.27 16.68 13.05
N THR A 281 11.06 16.57 11.98
CA THR A 281 12.52 16.78 12.05
C THR A 281 12.84 18.27 12.17
N PRO A 282 13.77 18.67 13.04
CA PRO A 282 14.25 20.04 13.07
C PRO A 282 14.78 20.49 11.71
N PRO A 283 14.55 21.74 11.27
CA PRO A 283 14.99 22.21 9.95
C PRO A 283 16.47 21.98 9.67
N ALA A 284 17.32 22.16 10.66
CA ALA A 284 18.77 21.94 10.53
C ALA A 284 19.17 20.46 10.37
N SER A 285 18.23 19.54 10.58
CA SER A 285 18.44 18.10 10.44
C SER A 285 17.77 17.52 9.20
N ARG A 286 17.24 18.36 8.31
CA ARG A 286 16.64 17.96 7.05
C ARG A 286 17.71 17.97 5.97
N TRP A 287 17.75 16.91 5.20
CA TRP A 287 18.67 16.78 4.07
C TRP A 287 17.91 16.35 2.81
N PRO A 288 18.42 16.69 1.61
CA PRO A 288 17.79 16.30 0.36
C PRO A 288 18.01 14.82 0.07
N GLU A 289 16.96 14.17 -0.42
CA GLU A 289 16.97 12.80 -0.92
C GLU A 289 16.13 12.73 -2.20
N VAL A 290 16.29 11.66 -2.95
CA VAL A 290 15.40 11.26 -4.05
C VAL A 290 14.80 9.88 -3.78
N THR A 291 15.31 9.18 -2.76
CA THR A 291 14.81 7.89 -2.30
C THR A 291 14.95 7.83 -0.79
N THR A 292 13.85 7.59 -0.08
CA THR A 292 13.86 7.44 1.39
C THR A 292 13.38 6.05 1.80
N ASP A 293 14.08 5.45 2.76
CA ASP A 293 13.67 4.15 3.29
C ASP A 293 12.61 4.32 4.38
N VAL A 294 11.54 3.50 4.28
CA VAL A 294 10.48 3.41 5.27
C VAL A 294 10.53 2.01 5.85
N ALA A 295 11.12 1.84 7.02
CA ALA A 295 11.22 0.56 7.69
C ALA A 295 9.85 0.10 8.23
N VAL A 296 9.76 -1.18 8.58
CA VAL A 296 8.54 -1.78 9.17
C VAL A 296 8.13 -1.01 10.44
N GLY A 297 6.87 -0.65 10.55
CA GLY A 297 6.32 0.12 11.68
C GLY A 297 6.69 1.61 11.67
N GLN A 298 7.42 2.11 10.66
CA GLN A 298 7.82 3.50 10.60
C GLN A 298 6.92 4.36 9.71
N MET A 299 6.97 5.66 9.99
CA MET A 299 6.40 6.70 9.13
C MET A 299 7.49 7.64 8.63
N ARG A 300 7.28 8.19 7.44
CA ARG A 300 8.08 9.29 6.86
C ARG A 300 7.13 10.35 6.31
N ALA A 301 7.50 11.60 6.49
CA ALA A 301 6.93 12.71 5.75
C ALA A 301 8.03 13.31 4.88
N ILE A 302 7.80 13.38 3.58
CA ILE A 302 8.70 13.99 2.61
C ILE A 302 8.03 15.22 2.00
N GLU A 303 8.80 16.26 1.72
CA GLU A 303 8.32 17.49 1.11
C GLU A 303 9.20 17.90 -0.06
N PHE A 304 8.57 18.32 -1.15
CA PHE A 304 9.24 18.86 -2.33
C PHE A 304 8.46 20.04 -2.91
N ASP A 305 9.14 20.88 -3.66
CA ASP A 305 8.53 21.94 -4.45
C ASP A 305 8.32 21.41 -5.88
N ALA A 306 7.08 21.45 -6.38
CA ALA A 306 6.70 20.93 -7.70
C ALA A 306 7.15 21.90 -8.81
N THR A 307 8.44 21.93 -9.12
CA THR A 307 9.07 22.91 -10.02
C THR A 307 9.11 22.46 -11.48
N GLU A 308 9.00 21.16 -11.74
CA GLU A 308 9.09 20.62 -13.10
C GLU A 308 7.75 20.05 -13.56
N PRO A 309 7.14 20.59 -14.62
CA PRO A 309 5.87 20.07 -15.14
C PRO A 309 6.09 18.72 -15.81
N GLY A 310 5.12 17.81 -15.65
CA GLY A 310 5.23 16.47 -16.24
C GLY A 310 4.43 15.40 -15.51
N ASP A 311 4.61 14.17 -15.97
CA ASP A 311 4.18 12.94 -15.29
C ASP A 311 5.44 12.24 -14.77
N TRP A 312 5.65 12.29 -13.47
CA TRP A 312 6.84 11.79 -12.81
C TRP A 312 6.55 10.48 -12.09
N ALA A 313 7.35 9.46 -12.31
CA ALA A 313 7.20 8.20 -11.61
C ALA A 313 7.41 8.38 -10.10
N PHE A 314 6.55 7.75 -9.30
CA PHE A 314 6.66 7.66 -7.85
C PHE A 314 6.42 6.20 -7.45
N HIS A 315 7.42 5.54 -6.88
CA HIS A 315 7.37 4.10 -6.69
C HIS A 315 8.31 3.58 -5.59
N CYS A 316 8.07 2.35 -5.15
CA CYS A 316 9.06 1.60 -4.36
C CYS A 316 10.23 1.17 -5.27
N HIS A 317 11.48 1.36 -4.82
CA HIS A 317 12.66 1.05 -5.64
C HIS A 317 13.10 -0.43 -5.54
N LYS A 318 12.37 -1.26 -4.81
CA LYS A 318 12.50 -2.72 -4.91
C LYS A 318 11.73 -3.17 -6.15
N SER A 319 12.42 -3.64 -7.18
CA SER A 319 11.82 -3.96 -8.48
C SER A 319 10.66 -4.96 -8.39
N HIS A 320 10.77 -5.98 -7.53
CA HIS A 320 9.70 -6.97 -7.35
C HIS A 320 8.46 -6.39 -6.63
N HIS A 321 8.55 -5.22 -5.97
CA HIS A 321 7.40 -4.52 -5.38
C HIS A 321 6.64 -3.67 -6.41
N THR A 322 7.21 -3.42 -7.58
CA THR A 322 6.55 -2.74 -8.70
C THR A 322 6.06 -3.72 -9.75
N MET A 323 5.86 -4.96 -9.36
CA MET A 323 5.29 -6.04 -10.15
C MET A 323 4.24 -6.77 -9.33
N ASN A 324 3.25 -7.36 -10.00
CA ASN A 324 2.31 -8.26 -9.36
C ASN A 324 2.81 -9.69 -9.55
N ALA A 325 3.09 -10.39 -8.46
CA ALA A 325 3.66 -11.74 -8.54
C ALA A 325 2.62 -12.87 -8.50
N MET A 326 1.34 -12.55 -8.75
CA MET A 326 0.29 -13.56 -8.82
C MET A 326 0.54 -14.52 -9.99
N GLY A 327 0.65 -15.82 -9.69
CA GLY A 327 0.90 -16.85 -10.69
C GLY A 327 2.35 -16.98 -11.17
N HIS A 328 3.31 -16.30 -10.53
CA HIS A 328 4.72 -16.32 -10.88
C HIS A 328 5.59 -16.89 -9.75
N ASP A 329 5.38 -18.15 -9.41
CA ASP A 329 6.14 -18.83 -8.36
C ASP A 329 7.51 -19.36 -8.82
N VAL A 330 7.93 -19.05 -10.06
CA VAL A 330 9.15 -19.61 -10.65
C VAL A 330 10.19 -18.52 -10.87
N PRO A 331 11.47 -18.75 -10.52
CA PRO A 331 12.55 -17.81 -10.73
C PRO A 331 12.71 -17.42 -12.21
N THR A 332 12.86 -16.13 -12.46
CA THR A 332 13.13 -15.62 -13.81
C THR A 332 14.58 -15.87 -14.19
N MET A 333 14.80 -16.22 -15.44
CA MET A 333 16.13 -16.48 -16.00
C MET A 333 16.49 -15.51 -17.14
N ILE A 334 16.14 -14.24 -16.97
CA ILE A 334 16.42 -13.18 -17.97
C ILE A 334 17.92 -13.15 -18.31
N GLY A 335 18.23 -13.05 -19.60
CA GLY A 335 19.60 -12.98 -20.09
C GLY A 335 20.33 -14.34 -20.17
N VAL A 336 19.66 -15.44 -19.87
CA VAL A 336 20.17 -16.80 -20.04
C VAL A 336 19.52 -17.42 -21.29
N PRO A 337 20.26 -17.98 -22.24
CA PRO A 337 19.67 -18.74 -23.35
C PRO A 337 18.80 -19.87 -22.82
N GLN A 338 17.53 -19.90 -23.20
CA GLN A 338 16.55 -20.80 -22.60
C GLN A 338 15.88 -21.75 -23.61
N ASP A 339 16.32 -21.75 -24.87
CA ASP A 339 15.65 -22.47 -25.95
C ASP A 339 15.44 -23.96 -25.60
N ASP A 340 16.48 -24.64 -25.14
CA ASP A 340 16.38 -26.05 -24.73
C ASP A 340 15.59 -26.22 -23.41
N LEU A 341 15.71 -25.27 -22.49
CA LEU A 341 15.02 -25.31 -21.20
C LEU A 341 13.52 -25.01 -21.37
N ALA A 342 13.19 -24.04 -22.21
CA ALA A 342 11.80 -23.71 -22.54
C ALA A 342 11.07 -24.92 -23.16
N ALA A 343 11.69 -25.63 -24.11
CA ALA A 343 11.15 -26.83 -24.69
C ALA A 343 10.93 -27.94 -23.65
N ALA A 344 11.94 -28.19 -22.81
CA ALA A 344 11.84 -29.22 -21.75
C ALA A 344 10.79 -28.88 -20.68
N ILE A 345 10.61 -27.61 -20.34
CA ILE A 345 9.61 -27.17 -19.37
C ILE A 345 8.20 -27.24 -19.99
N SER A 346 8.03 -26.85 -21.25
CA SER A 346 6.73 -26.92 -21.93
C SER A 346 6.21 -28.36 -22.07
N ASP A 347 7.12 -29.33 -22.20
CA ASP A 347 6.77 -30.76 -22.23
C ASP A 347 6.28 -31.25 -20.84
N LEU A 348 6.77 -30.67 -19.75
CA LEU A 348 6.42 -31.03 -18.37
C LEU A 348 5.21 -30.25 -17.84
N ILE A 349 5.11 -28.98 -18.21
CA ILE A 349 4.08 -28.03 -17.76
C ILE A 349 3.62 -27.24 -19.01
N PRO A 350 2.62 -27.76 -19.75
CA PRO A 350 2.21 -27.21 -21.05
C PRO A 350 1.83 -25.73 -21.06
N ASP A 351 1.34 -25.22 -19.95
CA ASP A 351 0.89 -23.82 -19.82
C ASP A 351 1.96 -22.90 -19.16
N TYR A 352 3.15 -23.42 -18.90
CA TYR A 352 4.22 -22.64 -18.32
C TYR A 352 4.96 -21.86 -19.40
N MET A 353 5.07 -20.54 -19.20
CA MET A 353 5.82 -19.67 -20.08
C MET A 353 7.15 -19.28 -19.43
N THR A 354 8.25 -19.71 -20.05
CA THR A 354 9.59 -19.21 -19.68
C THR A 354 9.70 -17.75 -20.07
N MET A 355 10.25 -16.92 -19.17
CA MET A 355 10.57 -15.55 -19.54
C MET A 355 11.70 -15.58 -20.58
N GLY A 356 11.42 -15.03 -21.76
CA GLY A 356 12.34 -15.05 -22.89
C GLY A 356 13.67 -14.36 -22.59
N SER A 357 14.68 -14.62 -23.42
CA SER A 357 16.01 -13.99 -23.36
C SER A 357 15.96 -12.46 -23.56
N ALA A 358 14.88 -11.93 -24.13
CA ALA A 358 14.64 -10.51 -24.33
C ALA A 358 14.12 -9.78 -23.08
N GLY A 359 13.74 -10.50 -22.03
CA GLY A 359 13.31 -9.93 -20.75
C GLY A 359 11.82 -9.68 -20.64
N MET A 360 11.46 -8.75 -19.74
CA MET A 360 10.06 -8.51 -19.32
C MET A 360 9.21 -7.77 -20.36
N ALA A 361 9.82 -7.07 -21.33
CA ALA A 361 9.10 -6.25 -22.30
C ALA A 361 8.14 -7.06 -23.17
N GLU A 362 8.52 -8.29 -23.56
CA GLU A 362 7.65 -9.19 -24.32
C GLU A 362 6.42 -9.62 -23.51
N MET A 363 6.58 -9.82 -22.20
CA MET A 363 5.47 -10.23 -21.33
C MET A 363 4.46 -9.10 -21.10
N GLY A 364 4.90 -7.85 -21.06
CA GLY A 364 4.03 -6.68 -20.93
C GLY A 364 3.10 -6.45 -22.12
N ALA A 365 3.44 -7.01 -23.27
CA ALA A 365 2.67 -6.92 -24.51
C ALA A 365 1.78 -8.17 -24.77
N MET A 366 1.90 -9.22 -23.99
CA MET A 366 1.16 -10.48 -24.20
C MET A 366 -0.16 -10.50 -23.40
N GLU A 367 -1.24 -10.90 -24.10
CA GLU A 367 -2.46 -11.33 -23.44
C GLU A 367 -2.28 -12.77 -22.93
N MET A 368 -2.07 -12.93 -21.63
CA MET A 368 -1.95 -14.26 -21.01
C MET A 368 -3.32 -14.72 -20.50
N PRO A 369 -3.72 -15.98 -20.69
CA PRO A 369 -4.89 -16.55 -20.03
C PRO A 369 -4.59 -16.67 -18.53
N LEU A 370 -5.09 -15.73 -17.74
CA LEU A 370 -5.01 -15.78 -16.28
C LEU A 370 -6.31 -16.30 -15.70
N PRO A 371 -6.28 -16.96 -14.54
CA PRO A 371 -7.48 -17.24 -13.78
C PRO A 371 -8.29 -15.97 -13.49
N ASP A 372 -9.60 -16.10 -13.31
CA ASP A 372 -10.43 -14.98 -12.86
C ASP A 372 -9.83 -14.33 -11.61
N ASN A 373 -10.07 -13.03 -11.41
CA ASN A 373 -9.60 -12.29 -10.24
C ASN A 373 -8.08 -12.37 -10.02
N THR A 374 -7.30 -12.39 -11.09
CA THR A 374 -5.83 -12.48 -11.06
C THR A 374 -5.23 -11.33 -11.86
N LEU A 375 -4.23 -10.64 -11.29
CA LEU A 375 -3.53 -9.56 -11.96
C LEU A 375 -2.35 -10.08 -12.77
N PRO A 376 -2.15 -9.60 -14.00
CA PRO A 376 -0.90 -9.80 -14.72
C PRO A 376 0.26 -9.12 -13.99
N MET A 377 1.48 -9.54 -14.28
CA MET A 377 2.69 -9.04 -13.63
C MET A 377 2.83 -7.52 -13.81
N MET A 378 2.52 -7.02 -14.98
CA MET A 378 2.52 -5.60 -15.34
C MET A 378 1.13 -5.22 -15.82
N THR A 379 0.63 -4.08 -15.35
CA THR A 379 -0.80 -3.73 -15.48
C THR A 379 -1.06 -2.39 -16.14
N GLY A 380 0.00 -1.64 -16.46
CA GLY A 380 -0.15 -0.27 -16.92
C GLY A 380 0.05 -0.05 -18.40
N THR A 381 -0.57 1.01 -18.91
CA THR A 381 -0.32 1.53 -20.26
C THR A 381 -0.02 3.02 -20.15
N GLY A 382 1.10 3.44 -20.75
CA GLY A 382 1.50 4.83 -20.85
C GLY A 382 1.23 5.43 -22.22
N PRO A 383 1.54 6.71 -22.43
CA PRO A 383 1.37 7.40 -23.73
C PRO A 383 2.20 6.79 -24.87
N PHE A 384 3.21 6.00 -24.54
CA PHE A 384 4.15 5.41 -25.51
C PHE A 384 4.06 3.90 -25.63
N GLY A 385 3.06 3.28 -25.01
CA GLY A 385 2.84 1.84 -25.02
C GLY A 385 2.72 1.22 -23.64
N PRO A 386 2.86 -0.10 -23.53
CA PRO A 386 2.83 -0.81 -22.25
C PRO A 386 3.85 -0.22 -21.28
N LEU A 387 3.43 -0.02 -20.04
CA LEU A 387 4.27 0.41 -18.94
C LEU A 387 4.63 -0.82 -18.11
N GLU A 388 5.92 -1.16 -18.07
CA GLU A 388 6.43 -2.35 -17.36
C GLU A 388 6.40 -2.17 -15.84
N MET A 389 5.24 -1.77 -15.32
CA MET A 389 5.00 -1.47 -13.91
C MET A 389 3.65 -2.03 -13.46
N GLY A 390 3.61 -2.42 -12.21
CA GLY A 390 2.44 -2.84 -11.43
C GLY A 390 2.68 -2.50 -9.96
N GLY A 391 2.03 -3.16 -9.02
CA GLY A 391 2.31 -3.04 -7.59
C GLY A 391 2.36 -1.61 -7.06
N MET A 392 3.44 -1.30 -6.34
CA MET A 392 3.68 0.00 -5.67
C MET A 392 4.26 1.05 -6.62
N PHE A 393 3.47 1.44 -7.61
CA PHE A 393 3.80 2.47 -8.59
C PHE A 393 2.62 3.43 -8.77
N THR A 394 2.88 4.71 -8.93
CA THR A 394 1.94 5.72 -9.43
C THR A 394 2.71 6.90 -10.04
N THR A 395 2.01 7.95 -10.42
CA THR A 395 2.61 9.16 -11.00
C THR A 395 2.32 10.40 -10.17
N VAL A 396 3.29 11.30 -10.08
CA VAL A 396 3.12 12.68 -9.65
C VAL A 396 2.90 13.51 -10.91
N LYS A 397 1.72 14.07 -11.07
CA LYS A 397 1.33 14.88 -12.23
C LYS A 397 1.41 16.35 -11.88
N VAL A 398 2.45 17.03 -12.35
CA VAL A 398 2.64 18.46 -12.14
C VAL A 398 2.12 19.24 -13.36
N ARG A 399 1.16 20.15 -13.15
CA ARG A 399 0.54 20.93 -14.21
C ARG A 399 0.47 22.42 -13.86
N ALA A 400 0.75 23.25 -14.84
CA ALA A 400 0.42 24.68 -14.76
C ALA A 400 -1.11 24.88 -14.92
N GLY A 401 -1.65 25.90 -14.28
CA GLY A 401 -3.04 26.34 -14.50
C GLY A 401 -4.12 25.53 -13.80
N LEU A 402 -3.78 24.55 -12.97
CA LEU A 402 -4.77 23.85 -12.13
C LEU A 402 -5.34 24.79 -11.05
N ALA A 403 -6.63 24.60 -10.72
CA ALA A 403 -7.19 25.24 -9.53
C ALA A 403 -6.55 24.70 -8.24
N GLN A 404 -6.55 25.51 -7.18
CA GLN A 404 -5.90 25.14 -5.91
C GLN A 404 -6.46 23.82 -5.32
N ASP A 405 -7.75 23.57 -5.51
CA ASP A 405 -8.47 22.42 -4.96
C ASP A 405 -8.78 21.35 -6.02
N ASP A 406 -8.17 21.45 -7.20
CA ASP A 406 -8.34 20.45 -8.24
C ASP A 406 -7.32 19.31 -8.07
N TYR A 407 -7.83 18.13 -7.78
CA TYR A 407 -7.10 16.87 -7.66
C TYR A 407 -7.50 15.86 -8.74
N SER A 408 -8.30 16.27 -9.72
CA SER A 408 -8.72 15.41 -10.82
C SER A 408 -7.53 15.07 -11.72
N ASP A 409 -7.52 13.85 -12.27
CA ASP A 409 -6.45 13.44 -13.20
C ASP A 409 -6.49 14.30 -14.46
N PRO A 410 -5.44 15.08 -14.75
CA PRO A 410 -5.39 15.95 -15.93
C PRO A 410 -5.04 15.17 -17.22
N GLY A 411 -4.98 13.85 -17.17
CA GLY A 411 -4.51 13.03 -18.29
C GLY A 411 -2.99 13.02 -18.46
N ALA A 412 -2.52 12.45 -19.58
CA ALA A 412 -1.10 12.36 -19.88
C ALA A 412 -0.49 13.73 -20.25
N TYR A 413 0.76 13.95 -19.79
CA TYR A 413 1.51 15.15 -20.12
C TYR A 413 2.04 15.10 -21.55
N THR A 414 1.85 16.19 -22.28
CA THR A 414 2.46 16.36 -23.60
C THR A 414 3.76 17.15 -23.46
N GLN A 415 4.89 16.50 -23.72
CA GLN A 415 6.21 17.14 -23.65
C GLN A 415 6.33 18.23 -24.73
N PRO A 416 6.88 19.39 -24.39
CA PRO A 416 7.20 20.44 -25.37
C PRO A 416 8.11 19.89 -26.48
N ALA A 417 8.02 20.48 -27.67
CA ALA A 417 8.86 20.10 -28.79
C ALA A 417 10.36 20.22 -28.43
N GLY A 418 11.14 19.21 -28.72
CA GLY A 418 12.58 19.18 -28.46
C GLY A 418 12.97 18.80 -27.01
N THR A 419 12.01 18.48 -26.12
CA THR A 419 12.30 18.07 -24.72
C THR A 419 12.14 16.57 -24.48
N ARG A 420 11.79 15.80 -25.53
CA ARG A 420 11.66 14.36 -25.46
C ARG A 420 12.87 13.67 -26.10
N ALA A 421 13.34 12.58 -25.51
CA ALA A 421 14.32 11.71 -26.13
C ALA A 421 13.80 11.20 -27.49
N PHE A 422 14.68 11.08 -28.46
CA PHE A 422 14.34 10.68 -29.81
C PHE A 422 15.39 9.71 -30.38
N GLU A 423 15.01 8.96 -31.41
CA GLU A 423 15.91 8.06 -32.14
C GLU A 423 16.99 8.88 -32.84
N TRP A 424 18.25 8.61 -32.53
CA TRP A 424 19.38 9.20 -33.23
C TRP A 424 19.68 8.45 -34.53
N LYS A 425 19.60 9.15 -35.67
CA LYS A 425 19.83 8.56 -37.02
C LYS A 425 21.21 8.85 -37.60
N GLY A 426 22.04 9.60 -36.90
CA GLY A 426 23.45 9.84 -37.29
C GLY A 426 24.39 8.75 -36.78
N ALA A 427 25.66 8.84 -37.11
CA ALA A 427 26.69 8.00 -36.52
C ALA A 427 26.86 8.40 -35.02
N PRO A 428 26.72 7.46 -34.05
CA PRO A 428 27.03 7.76 -32.67
C PRO A 428 28.53 7.89 -32.44
N LEU A 429 28.96 8.43 -31.32
CA LEU A 429 30.33 8.37 -30.88
C LEU A 429 30.73 6.92 -30.63
N GLU A 430 32.00 6.58 -30.96
CA GLU A 430 32.53 5.26 -30.65
C GLU A 430 32.49 5.00 -29.13
N PRO A 431 31.96 3.84 -28.68
CA PRO A 431 31.85 3.55 -27.25
C PRO A 431 33.25 3.32 -26.66
N VAL A 432 33.55 4.06 -25.58
CA VAL A 432 34.73 3.78 -24.76
C VAL A 432 34.40 2.57 -23.88
N ARG A 433 35.17 1.51 -24.06
CA ARG A 433 35.05 0.30 -23.24
C ARG A 433 35.97 0.38 -22.02
N ALA A 434 35.54 -0.20 -20.93
CA ALA A 434 36.37 -0.34 -19.74
C ALA A 434 37.67 -1.08 -20.13
N PRO A 435 38.86 -0.63 -19.67
CA PRO A 435 40.07 -1.36 -19.88
C PRO A 435 39.95 -2.77 -19.33
N ASN A 436 40.43 -3.75 -20.09
CA ASN A 436 40.47 -5.13 -19.62
C ASN A 436 41.50 -5.22 -18.48
N THR A 437 41.08 -5.13 -17.24
CA THR A 437 41.96 -5.12 -16.05
C THR A 437 42.40 -6.51 -15.61
N ARG A 438 42.00 -7.58 -16.33
CA ARG A 438 42.58 -8.89 -16.10
C ARG A 438 44.01 -8.92 -16.66
N ASN A 439 44.99 -8.76 -15.79
CA ASN A 439 46.38 -9.12 -16.11
C ASN A 439 46.38 -10.62 -16.38
N ALA A 440 46.65 -10.98 -17.64
CA ALA A 440 46.85 -12.36 -18.02
C ALA A 440 48.11 -12.86 -17.26
N GLY A 441 47.96 -13.58 -16.17
CA GLY A 441 49.04 -14.15 -15.39
C GLY A 441 48.97 -14.03 -13.87
N GLU A 442 48.13 -13.16 -13.31
CA GLU A 442 47.88 -13.20 -11.87
C GLU A 442 46.77 -14.22 -11.56
N SER A 443 47.14 -15.34 -10.99
CA SER A 443 46.22 -16.26 -10.41
C SER A 443 45.54 -15.56 -9.20
N ALA A 444 44.21 -15.49 -9.23
CA ALA A 444 43.46 -14.97 -8.07
C ALA A 444 43.89 -15.73 -6.81
N PRO A 445 44.18 -15.04 -5.69
CA PRO A 445 44.59 -15.67 -4.45
C PRO A 445 43.55 -16.62 -3.83
N PHE A 446 42.33 -16.64 -4.40
CA PHE A 446 41.25 -17.51 -3.97
C PHE A 446 40.76 -18.38 -5.13
N GLN A 447 40.85 -19.69 -4.95
CA GLN A 447 40.15 -20.63 -5.82
C GLN A 447 38.73 -20.82 -5.28
N VAL A 448 37.72 -20.54 -6.12
CA VAL A 448 36.35 -20.93 -5.81
C VAL A 448 36.31 -22.46 -5.73
N ARG A 449 36.10 -23.02 -4.55
CA ARG A 449 35.88 -24.47 -4.40
C ARG A 449 34.60 -24.83 -5.16
N LYS A 450 34.72 -25.76 -6.09
CA LYS A 450 33.52 -26.40 -6.64
C LYS A 450 32.73 -27.04 -5.52
N PRO A 451 31.40 -26.97 -5.51
CA PRO A 451 30.60 -27.74 -4.55
C PRO A 451 31.06 -29.19 -4.58
N THR A 452 31.41 -29.73 -3.45
CA THR A 452 31.62 -31.18 -3.30
C THR A 452 30.26 -31.85 -3.51
N ASP A 453 30.21 -32.74 -4.48
CA ASP A 453 29.04 -33.58 -4.71
C ASP A 453 28.77 -34.43 -3.46
N HIS A 454 27.74 -34.10 -2.72
CA HIS A 454 27.26 -34.88 -1.55
C HIS A 454 26.20 -35.90 -1.99
N SER A 455 26.34 -36.51 -3.17
CA SER A 455 25.53 -37.66 -3.56
C SER A 455 26.06 -38.94 -2.89
N GLY A 456 25.85 -39.05 -1.57
CA GLY A 456 26.26 -40.23 -0.87
C GLY A 456 25.99 -40.19 0.64
N HIS A 457 24.74 -40.12 1.01
CA HIS A 457 24.21 -40.68 2.27
C HIS A 457 22.71 -40.93 2.13
#